data_f5885ee3007be6bbcb3ca618f67730f1
#
_entry.id   f5885ee3007be6bbcb3ca618f67730f1
#
_cell.length_a   1.000
_cell.length_b   1.000
_cell.length_c   1.000
_cell.angle_alpha   90.00
_cell.angle_beta   90.00
_cell.angle_gamma   90.00
#
_symmetry.space_group_name_H-M   'P 1'
#
loop_
_entity.id
_entity.type
_entity.pdbx_description
1 polymer ?
#
loop_
_entity_poly.entity_id
_entity_poly.type
_entity_poly.pdbx_seq_one_letter_code
_entity_poly.pdbx_strand_id
1 'polypeptide(L)'
;MKTLIFINPASAGGKAIASREEISSELDSLGVEYTIHITTSVEDLVSTTKKKLDSDFLNFVAVGGDGTLHHMVNVLAGSNKNLGIIPMGSGNDIASNLGIPYDIKKCCKIIKQQNVKQLDLGLINDSSYYLCIAGSGFDSEVNDLANNTKYPIKGPSKYTYSVYKTLLTFHSKEFTVTCNGSKRKIYGMMIASANLPSYGGGMKIAPDASSTDGLLDVCIIKKMSKMHFIKVFPKVFEGKHTDDPNVEIFRTKEMKLESNYKFSVFADGEYICKLPAVFKIAPVKLNFLVPASL
;
A
#
# COMPACT_ATOMS: atom_id res chain seq x y z
N MET A 1 -2.54 -23.90 14.61
CA MET A 1 -2.07 -23.46 13.28
C MET A 1 -0.77 -22.71 13.47
N LYS A 2 0.31 -23.12 12.79
CA LYS A 2 1.63 -22.51 12.97
C LYS A 2 1.73 -21.15 12.31
N THR A 3 2.34 -20.21 13.00
CA THR A 3 2.53 -18.82 12.57
C THR A 3 4.01 -18.51 12.44
N LEU A 4 4.43 -17.99 11.29
CA LEU A 4 5.77 -17.44 11.08
C LEU A 4 5.71 -15.91 11.15
N ILE A 5 6.46 -15.34 12.09
CA ILE A 5 6.47 -13.91 12.36
C ILE A 5 7.79 -13.33 11.85
N PHE A 6 7.70 -12.33 11.00
CA PHE A 6 8.86 -11.59 10.48
C PHE A 6 8.95 -10.26 11.19
N ILE A 7 10.04 -10.01 11.90
CA ILE A 7 10.32 -8.74 12.54
C ILE A 7 11.33 -7.97 11.69
N ASN A 8 10.92 -6.81 11.17
CA ASN A 8 11.84 -5.88 10.54
C ASN A 8 12.47 -4.98 11.63
N PRO A 9 13.75 -5.19 11.98
CA PRO A 9 14.38 -4.50 13.11
C PRO A 9 14.49 -2.98 12.89
N ALA A 10 14.49 -2.50 11.64
CA ALA A 10 14.57 -1.07 11.32
C ALA A 10 13.22 -0.34 11.45
N SER A 11 12.09 -1.07 11.50
CA SER A 11 10.77 -0.47 11.57
C SER A 11 10.58 0.35 12.84
N ALA A 12 9.89 1.50 12.69
CA ALA A 12 9.64 2.47 13.76
C ALA A 12 10.92 2.92 14.50
N GLY A 13 12.07 2.95 13.82
CA GLY A 13 13.33 3.35 14.44
C GLY A 13 13.83 2.37 15.51
N GLY A 14 13.56 1.08 15.33
CA GLY A 14 13.97 0.02 16.25
C GLY A 14 12.89 -0.44 17.24
N LYS A 15 11.71 0.17 17.26
CA LYS A 15 10.62 -0.24 18.16
C LYS A 15 10.10 -1.64 17.83
N ALA A 16 10.10 -2.04 16.55
CA ALA A 16 9.65 -3.37 16.17
C ALA A 16 10.46 -4.49 16.84
N ILE A 17 11.77 -4.38 16.88
CA ILE A 17 12.61 -5.39 17.54
C ILE A 17 12.47 -5.31 19.07
N ALA A 18 12.31 -4.11 19.64
CA ALA A 18 12.09 -3.92 21.07
C ALA A 18 10.76 -4.54 21.56
N SER A 19 9.76 -4.64 20.66
CA SER A 19 8.46 -5.25 20.98
C SER A 19 8.45 -6.78 20.93
N ARG A 20 9.57 -7.42 20.60
CA ARG A 20 9.67 -8.89 20.45
C ARG A 20 9.19 -9.63 21.69
N GLU A 21 9.64 -9.21 22.88
CA GLU A 21 9.29 -9.88 24.13
C GLU A 21 7.79 -9.75 24.45
N GLU A 22 7.21 -8.57 24.22
CA GLU A 22 5.78 -8.32 24.40
C GLU A 22 4.96 -9.19 23.44
N ILE A 23 5.34 -9.26 22.15
CA ILE A 23 4.68 -10.10 21.15
C ILE A 23 4.75 -11.58 21.56
N SER A 24 5.92 -12.05 21.99
CA SER A 24 6.12 -13.43 22.42
C SER A 24 5.25 -13.78 23.62
N SER A 25 5.30 -12.95 24.67
CA SER A 25 4.51 -13.14 25.89
C SER A 25 3.00 -13.18 25.61
N GLU A 26 2.51 -12.32 24.71
CA GLU A 26 1.10 -12.26 24.37
C GLU A 26 0.66 -13.49 23.56
N LEU A 27 1.47 -13.93 22.59
CA LEU A 27 1.18 -15.13 21.80
C LEU A 27 1.24 -16.41 22.64
N ASP A 28 2.20 -16.50 23.58
CA ASP A 28 2.31 -17.62 24.53
C ASP A 28 1.06 -17.69 25.42
N SER A 29 0.61 -16.53 25.97
CA SER A 29 -0.59 -16.44 26.78
C SER A 29 -1.87 -16.87 26.05
N LEU A 30 -1.90 -16.63 24.72
CA LEU A 30 -3.00 -17.03 23.85
C LEU A 30 -2.89 -18.47 23.32
N GLY A 31 -1.79 -19.18 23.61
CA GLY A 31 -1.53 -20.53 23.13
C GLY A 31 -1.42 -20.59 21.59
N VAL A 32 -0.78 -19.60 20.98
CA VAL A 32 -0.47 -19.58 19.54
C VAL A 32 0.87 -20.27 19.33
N GLU A 33 0.94 -21.22 18.41
CA GLU A 33 2.21 -21.84 17.99
C GLU A 33 2.88 -20.93 16.95
N TYR A 34 4.08 -20.42 17.25
CA TYR A 34 4.78 -19.47 16.37
C TYR A 34 6.29 -19.71 16.32
N THR A 35 6.89 -19.11 15.29
CA THR A 35 8.34 -18.97 15.15
C THR A 35 8.63 -17.52 14.73
N ILE A 36 9.65 -16.91 15.32
CA ILE A 36 10.08 -15.55 14.96
C ILE A 36 11.32 -15.63 14.09
N HIS A 37 11.29 -14.90 12.95
CA HIS A 37 12.41 -14.62 12.09
C HIS A 37 12.69 -13.10 12.10
N ILE A 38 13.89 -12.72 12.55
CA ILE A 38 14.33 -11.32 12.49
C ILE A 38 14.98 -11.12 11.14
N THR A 39 14.39 -10.26 10.31
CA THR A 39 14.88 -10.02 8.95
C THR A 39 16.15 -9.19 8.96
N THR A 40 17.09 -9.53 8.10
CA THR A 40 18.35 -8.80 7.93
C THR A 40 18.32 -7.87 6.71
N SER A 41 17.48 -8.16 5.74
CA SER A 41 17.25 -7.36 4.54
C SER A 41 15.90 -7.71 3.88
N VAL A 42 15.54 -6.99 2.82
CA VAL A 42 14.37 -7.30 1.96
C VAL A 42 14.57 -8.66 1.27
N GLU A 43 15.78 -8.93 0.80
CA GLU A 43 16.13 -10.20 0.14
C GLU A 43 15.97 -11.38 1.10
N ASP A 44 16.37 -11.20 2.37
CA ASP A 44 16.18 -12.21 3.42
C ASP A 44 14.68 -12.46 3.68
N LEU A 45 13.89 -11.39 3.84
CA LEU A 45 12.43 -11.49 3.99
C LEU A 45 11.82 -12.29 2.84
N VAL A 46 12.09 -11.89 1.60
CA VAL A 46 11.53 -12.52 0.38
C VAL A 46 11.98 -13.97 0.24
N SER A 47 13.27 -14.25 0.41
CA SER A 47 13.81 -15.59 0.25
C SER A 47 13.31 -16.55 1.33
N THR A 48 13.21 -16.08 2.59
CA THR A 48 12.69 -16.88 3.70
C THR A 48 11.18 -17.11 3.53
N THR A 49 10.41 -16.10 3.13
CA THR A 49 8.99 -16.29 2.85
C THR A 49 8.78 -17.33 1.75
N LYS A 50 9.51 -17.24 0.64
CA LYS A 50 9.44 -18.22 -0.47
C LYS A 50 9.79 -19.65 0.00
N LYS A 51 10.88 -19.82 0.74
CA LYS A 51 11.29 -21.14 1.26
C LYS A 51 10.25 -21.79 2.19
N LYS A 52 9.42 -20.98 2.83
CA LYS A 52 8.42 -21.45 3.79
C LYS A 52 7.01 -21.60 3.19
N LEU A 53 6.81 -21.30 1.90
CA LEU A 53 5.50 -21.47 1.25
C LEU A 53 4.99 -22.92 1.34
N ASP A 54 5.85 -23.90 1.13
CA ASP A 54 5.50 -25.32 1.18
C ASP A 54 5.62 -25.95 2.58
N SER A 55 5.87 -25.12 3.61
CA SER A 55 5.95 -25.58 4.99
C SER A 55 4.58 -25.68 5.65
N ASP A 56 4.55 -26.19 6.89
CA ASP A 56 3.36 -26.30 7.74
C ASP A 56 2.90 -24.95 8.36
N PHE A 57 3.64 -23.87 8.16
CA PHE A 57 3.17 -22.55 8.54
C PHE A 57 1.98 -22.14 7.67
N LEU A 58 0.87 -21.81 8.32
CA LEU A 58 -0.31 -21.27 7.64
C LEU A 58 -0.31 -19.75 7.62
N ASN A 59 0.10 -19.12 8.72
CA ASN A 59 0.11 -17.66 8.86
C ASN A 59 1.53 -17.10 8.74
N PHE A 60 1.64 -16.03 7.97
CA PHE A 60 2.84 -15.23 7.77
C PHE A 60 2.54 -13.82 8.27
N VAL A 61 3.16 -13.39 9.35
CA VAL A 61 2.85 -12.12 10.03
C VAL A 61 4.03 -11.18 9.94
N ALA A 62 3.80 -9.99 9.41
CA ALA A 62 4.79 -8.91 9.41
C ALA A 62 4.71 -8.10 10.70
N VAL A 63 5.83 -7.87 11.37
CA VAL A 63 5.99 -6.81 12.39
C VAL A 63 6.76 -5.69 11.71
N GLY A 64 6.03 -4.72 11.14
CA GLY A 64 6.60 -3.71 10.27
C GLY A 64 5.58 -2.75 9.69
N GLY A 65 5.90 -2.13 8.56
CA GLY A 65 5.02 -1.21 7.84
C GLY A 65 4.65 -1.71 6.44
N ASP A 66 4.09 -0.79 5.64
CA ASP A 66 3.56 -1.07 4.31
C ASP A 66 4.61 -1.65 3.35
N GLY A 67 5.87 -1.16 3.39
CA GLY A 67 6.95 -1.72 2.56
C GLY A 67 7.25 -3.19 2.90
N THR A 68 7.23 -3.58 4.19
CA THR A 68 7.40 -4.99 4.57
C THR A 68 6.23 -5.83 4.03
N LEU A 69 5.00 -5.32 4.13
CA LEU A 69 3.82 -5.97 3.57
C LEU A 69 3.89 -6.09 2.06
N HIS A 70 4.29 -5.04 1.34
CA HIS A 70 4.40 -5.04 -0.11
C HIS A 70 5.25 -6.22 -0.62
N HIS A 71 6.42 -6.44 -0.01
CA HIS A 71 7.28 -7.56 -0.37
C HIS A 71 6.65 -8.92 -0.07
N MET A 72 5.96 -9.06 1.07
CA MET A 72 5.28 -10.31 1.43
C MET A 72 4.05 -10.56 0.55
N VAL A 73 3.28 -9.55 0.18
CA VAL A 73 2.17 -9.64 -0.79
C VAL A 73 2.65 -10.24 -2.10
N ASN A 74 3.78 -9.75 -2.63
CA ASN A 74 4.36 -10.22 -3.89
C ASN A 74 4.85 -11.68 -3.84
N VAL A 75 5.03 -12.25 -2.66
CA VAL A 75 5.37 -13.68 -2.49
C VAL A 75 4.14 -14.53 -2.23
N LEU A 76 3.18 -14.02 -1.44
CA LEU A 76 2.04 -14.79 -0.94
C LEU A 76 0.82 -14.73 -1.86
N ALA A 77 0.80 -13.83 -2.86
CA ALA A 77 -0.30 -13.70 -3.82
C ALA A 77 -0.64 -15.03 -4.46
N GLY A 78 -1.92 -15.42 -4.42
CA GLY A 78 -2.40 -16.69 -4.98
C GLY A 78 -2.04 -17.94 -4.20
N SER A 79 -1.33 -17.83 -3.07
CA SER A 79 -1.07 -18.97 -2.18
C SER A 79 -2.26 -19.22 -1.25
N ASN A 80 -2.25 -20.40 -0.59
CA ASN A 80 -3.22 -20.72 0.46
C ASN A 80 -2.80 -20.20 1.84
N LYS A 81 -1.74 -19.38 1.93
CA LYS A 81 -1.21 -18.83 3.18
C LYS A 81 -1.93 -17.55 3.55
N ASN A 82 -2.03 -17.30 4.84
CA ASN A 82 -2.61 -16.08 5.37
C ASN A 82 -1.52 -15.05 5.68
N LEU A 83 -1.68 -13.82 5.21
CA LEU A 83 -0.85 -12.70 5.61
C LEU A 83 -1.50 -11.96 6.78
N GLY A 84 -0.71 -11.56 7.75
CA GLY A 84 -1.14 -10.70 8.86
C GLY A 84 -0.12 -9.61 9.13
N ILE A 85 -0.49 -8.63 9.95
CA ILE A 85 0.40 -7.54 10.35
C ILE A 85 0.24 -7.18 11.82
N ILE A 86 1.36 -6.87 12.46
CA ILE A 86 1.46 -6.04 13.67
C ILE A 86 2.06 -4.71 13.21
N PRO A 87 1.25 -3.64 13.07
CA PRO A 87 1.67 -2.41 12.40
C PRO A 87 2.68 -1.63 13.22
N MET A 88 3.90 -1.54 12.71
CA MET A 88 5.05 -0.84 13.30
C MET A 88 5.75 0.06 12.27
N GLY A 89 5.04 0.51 11.24
CA GLY A 89 5.54 1.44 10.21
C GLY A 89 5.19 2.89 10.52
N SER A 90 5.60 3.79 9.63
CA SER A 90 5.28 5.23 9.72
C SER A 90 3.91 5.56 9.10
N GLY A 91 3.47 4.84 8.06
CA GLY A 91 2.17 5.02 7.40
C GLY A 91 1.15 4.02 7.94
N ASN A 92 1.42 2.73 7.77
CA ASN A 92 0.53 1.61 8.08
C ASN A 92 -0.84 1.75 7.41
N ASP A 93 -0.82 2.21 6.17
CA ASP A 93 -2.03 2.51 5.41
C ASP A 93 -2.85 1.24 5.15
N ILE A 94 -2.18 0.11 4.85
CA ILE A 94 -2.84 -1.18 4.66
C ILE A 94 -3.57 -1.61 5.95
N ALA A 95 -2.90 -1.53 7.09
CA ALA A 95 -3.49 -1.88 8.38
C ALA A 95 -4.69 -1.00 8.72
N SER A 96 -4.58 0.31 8.47
CA SER A 96 -5.64 1.29 8.69
C SER A 96 -6.88 1.00 7.83
N ASN A 97 -6.69 0.75 6.54
CA ASN A 97 -7.78 0.40 5.62
C ASN A 97 -8.48 -0.92 5.98
N LEU A 98 -7.76 -1.87 6.57
CA LEU A 98 -8.29 -3.17 7.01
C LEU A 98 -8.77 -3.16 8.48
N GLY A 99 -8.86 -1.99 9.12
CA GLY A 99 -9.32 -1.86 10.50
C GLY A 99 -8.44 -2.55 11.53
N ILE A 100 -7.17 -2.82 11.20
CA ILE A 100 -6.24 -3.49 12.11
C ILE A 100 -5.70 -2.46 13.11
N PRO A 101 -5.82 -2.72 14.42
CA PRO A 101 -5.39 -1.80 15.45
C PRO A 101 -3.86 -1.69 15.55
N TYR A 102 -3.38 -0.58 16.10
CA TYR A 102 -1.94 -0.38 16.40
C TYR A 102 -1.50 -0.98 17.75
N ASP A 103 -2.40 -1.64 18.44
CA ASP A 103 -2.18 -2.28 19.75
C ASP A 103 -1.70 -3.73 19.54
N ILE A 104 -0.53 -4.08 20.07
CA ILE A 104 0.10 -5.41 19.91
C ILE A 104 -0.82 -6.52 20.41
N LYS A 105 -1.44 -6.35 21.58
CA LYS A 105 -2.30 -7.37 22.19
C LYS A 105 -3.52 -7.65 21.34
N LYS A 106 -4.12 -6.60 20.76
CA LYS A 106 -5.25 -6.75 19.83
C LYS A 106 -4.82 -7.43 18.55
N CYS A 107 -3.64 -7.13 18.01
CA CYS A 107 -3.09 -7.81 16.83
C CYS A 107 -2.84 -9.30 17.11
N CYS A 108 -2.27 -9.66 18.27
CA CYS A 108 -2.08 -11.05 18.66
C CYS A 108 -3.41 -11.81 18.79
N LYS A 109 -4.47 -11.13 19.27
CA LYS A 109 -5.84 -11.72 19.29
C LYS A 109 -6.38 -11.96 17.88
N ILE A 110 -6.15 -11.07 16.92
CA ILE A 110 -6.52 -11.28 15.50
C ILE A 110 -5.80 -12.50 14.96
N ILE A 111 -4.50 -12.67 15.23
CA ILE A 111 -3.73 -13.86 14.84
C ILE A 111 -4.34 -15.12 15.45
N LYS A 112 -4.75 -15.09 16.71
CA LYS A 112 -5.39 -16.23 17.39
C LYS A 112 -6.76 -16.57 16.81
N GLN A 113 -7.56 -15.54 16.46
CA GLN A 113 -8.93 -15.70 15.97
C GLN A 113 -9.01 -16.34 14.59
N GLN A 114 -7.96 -16.22 13.77
CA GLN A 114 -7.90 -16.81 12.42
C GLN A 114 -9.06 -16.35 11.51
N ASN A 115 -9.56 -15.13 11.70
CA ASN A 115 -10.55 -14.58 10.79
C ASN A 115 -9.86 -14.09 9.52
N VAL A 116 -10.16 -14.72 8.39
CA VAL A 116 -9.50 -14.51 7.10
C VAL A 116 -10.45 -13.82 6.13
N LYS A 117 -9.99 -12.75 5.52
CA LYS A 117 -10.66 -12.08 4.41
C LYS A 117 -9.85 -12.27 3.13
N GLN A 118 -10.50 -12.68 2.05
CA GLN A 118 -9.88 -12.75 0.73
C GLN A 118 -9.92 -11.37 0.08
N LEU A 119 -8.74 -10.84 -0.23
CA LEU A 119 -8.58 -9.52 -0.84
C LEU A 119 -8.19 -9.67 -2.31
N ASP A 120 -8.77 -8.84 -3.14
CA ASP A 120 -8.30 -8.60 -4.50
C ASP A 120 -6.94 -7.89 -4.44
N LEU A 121 -6.15 -8.02 -5.48
CA LEU A 121 -4.87 -7.35 -5.65
C LEU A 121 -4.85 -6.59 -6.98
N GLY A 122 -4.24 -5.43 -6.98
CA GLY A 122 -3.81 -4.83 -8.23
C GLY A 122 -2.53 -5.48 -8.73
N LEU A 123 -2.35 -5.51 -10.05
CA LEU A 123 -1.19 -6.09 -10.74
C LEU A 123 -0.67 -5.09 -11.78
N ILE A 124 0.64 -4.84 -11.75
CA ILE A 124 1.33 -3.94 -12.68
C ILE A 124 2.21 -4.76 -13.62
N ASN A 125 2.02 -4.58 -14.93
CA ASN A 125 2.82 -5.21 -16.01
C ASN A 125 3.01 -6.73 -15.83
N ASP A 126 2.00 -7.44 -15.33
CA ASP A 126 2.02 -8.88 -15.05
C ASP A 126 3.15 -9.36 -14.10
N SER A 127 3.74 -8.45 -13.33
CA SER A 127 4.96 -8.73 -12.56
C SER A 127 4.92 -8.29 -11.10
N SER A 128 4.20 -7.23 -10.75
CA SER A 128 4.19 -6.66 -9.40
C SER A 128 2.79 -6.49 -8.86
N TYR A 129 2.49 -7.15 -7.76
CA TYR A 129 1.24 -6.96 -7.04
C TYR A 129 1.30 -5.75 -6.13
N TYR A 130 0.14 -5.10 -5.94
CA TYR A 130 -0.06 -4.10 -4.90
C TYR A 130 -1.41 -4.32 -4.21
N LEU A 131 -1.48 -3.95 -2.94
CA LEU A 131 -2.68 -4.15 -2.14
C LEU A 131 -3.47 -2.85 -1.97
N CYS A 132 -2.79 -1.72 -1.86
CA CYS A 132 -3.42 -0.44 -1.54
C CYS A 132 -3.63 0.43 -2.79
N ILE A 133 -2.63 1.17 -3.20
CA ILE A 133 -2.72 2.14 -4.29
C ILE A 133 -1.42 2.15 -5.09
N ALA A 134 -1.57 2.19 -6.41
CA ALA A 134 -0.47 2.45 -7.33
C ALA A 134 -0.74 3.71 -8.14
N GLY A 135 0.29 4.52 -8.41
CA GLY A 135 0.10 5.79 -9.08
C GLY A 135 1.32 6.29 -9.83
N SER A 136 1.08 7.34 -10.64
CA SER A 136 2.12 8.00 -11.44
C SER A 136 1.79 9.49 -11.63
N GLY A 137 2.83 10.31 -11.73
CA GLY A 137 2.72 11.76 -11.89
C GLY A 137 3.19 12.50 -10.65
N PHE A 138 2.41 13.45 -10.16
CA PHE A 138 2.75 14.26 -8.99
C PHE A 138 3.12 13.41 -7.76
N ASP A 139 2.32 12.39 -7.49
CA ASP A 139 2.54 11.47 -6.38
C ASP A 139 3.87 10.72 -6.49
N SER A 140 4.24 10.27 -7.70
CA SER A 140 5.52 9.61 -7.91
C SER A 140 6.72 10.54 -7.68
N GLU A 141 6.61 11.82 -8.05
CA GLU A 141 7.67 12.80 -7.75
C GLU A 141 7.74 13.13 -6.25
N VAL A 142 6.61 13.13 -5.55
CA VAL A 142 6.56 13.26 -4.09
C VAL A 142 7.26 12.07 -3.41
N ASN A 143 6.96 10.85 -3.85
CA ASN A 143 7.58 9.63 -3.32
C ASN A 143 9.10 9.60 -3.62
N ASP A 144 9.51 9.92 -4.83
CA ASP A 144 10.93 10.04 -5.19
C ASP A 144 11.65 11.05 -4.28
N LEU A 145 11.05 12.21 -4.05
CA LEU A 145 11.62 13.24 -3.16
C LEU A 145 11.65 12.76 -1.70
N ALA A 146 10.58 12.15 -1.22
CA ALA A 146 10.50 11.65 0.14
C ALA A 146 11.52 10.53 0.42
N ASN A 147 11.71 9.61 -0.53
CA ASN A 147 12.61 8.48 -0.37
C ASN A 147 14.09 8.90 -0.50
N ASN A 148 14.42 9.80 -1.43
CA ASN A 148 15.80 10.16 -1.76
C ASN A 148 16.36 11.33 -0.95
N THR A 149 15.54 12.03 -0.16
CA THR A 149 16.03 13.21 0.58
C THR A 149 16.27 12.90 2.06
N LYS A 150 17.49 13.15 2.51
CA LYS A 150 17.90 13.07 3.93
C LYS A 150 17.45 14.34 4.66
N TYR A 151 16.19 14.51 4.94
CA TYR A 151 15.71 15.59 5.81
C TYR A 151 15.72 15.16 7.28
N PRO A 152 15.93 16.10 8.21
CA PRO A 152 15.78 15.85 9.64
C PRO A 152 14.32 15.60 10.06
N ILE A 153 13.36 15.77 9.14
CA ILE A 153 11.93 15.53 9.36
C ILE A 153 11.63 14.05 9.19
N LYS A 154 10.97 13.44 10.19
CA LYS A 154 10.60 12.01 10.19
C LYS A 154 9.07 11.84 10.17
N GLY A 155 8.61 10.65 9.74
CA GLY A 155 7.20 10.28 9.78
C GLY A 155 6.32 11.03 8.77
N PRO A 156 5.00 11.15 9.04
CA PRO A 156 4.01 11.75 8.12
C PRO A 156 4.35 13.18 7.68
N SER A 157 5.00 13.96 8.55
CA SER A 157 5.42 15.34 8.24
C SER A 157 6.42 15.42 7.09
N LYS A 158 7.26 14.39 6.90
CA LYS A 158 8.19 14.30 5.77
C LYS A 158 7.44 14.23 4.44
N TYR A 159 6.39 13.42 4.38
CA TYR A 159 5.55 13.29 3.19
C TYR A 159 4.82 14.60 2.87
N THR A 160 4.17 15.21 3.86
CA THR A 160 3.50 16.51 3.71
C THR A 160 4.44 17.59 3.20
N TYR A 161 5.65 17.67 3.76
CA TYR A 161 6.69 18.59 3.26
C TYR A 161 7.05 18.33 1.81
N SER A 162 7.23 17.05 1.44
CA SER A 162 7.54 16.64 0.06
C SER A 162 6.43 17.03 -0.91
N VAL A 163 5.14 16.92 -0.51
CA VAL A 163 3.98 17.37 -1.30
C VAL A 163 4.10 18.86 -1.62
N TYR A 164 4.28 19.72 -0.61
CA TYR A 164 4.37 21.17 -0.85
C TYR A 164 5.60 21.54 -1.66
N LYS A 165 6.73 20.92 -1.40
CA LYS A 165 7.97 21.18 -2.15
C LYS A 165 7.85 20.77 -3.62
N THR A 166 7.31 19.58 -3.89
CA THR A 166 7.05 19.12 -5.25
C THR A 166 6.07 20.04 -5.97
N LEU A 167 5.02 20.51 -5.28
CA LEU A 167 4.03 21.41 -5.86
C LEU A 167 4.65 22.72 -6.41
N LEU A 168 5.72 23.21 -5.81
CA LEU A 168 6.37 24.45 -6.28
C LEU A 168 6.97 24.30 -7.68
N THR A 169 7.48 23.13 -8.02
CA THR A 169 8.19 22.86 -9.29
C THR A 169 7.39 22.02 -10.26
N PHE A 170 6.40 21.27 -9.79
CA PHE A 170 5.63 20.36 -10.62
C PHE A 170 4.79 21.10 -11.67
N HIS A 171 4.76 20.55 -12.88
CA HIS A 171 3.92 20.99 -13.98
C HIS A 171 3.13 19.80 -14.52
N SER A 172 1.83 19.96 -14.63
CA SER A 172 0.96 18.96 -15.26
C SER A 172 1.49 18.53 -16.62
N LYS A 173 1.29 17.27 -16.96
CA LYS A 173 1.73 16.65 -18.22
C LYS A 173 0.58 15.93 -18.92
N GLU A 174 0.77 15.63 -20.18
CA GLU A 174 -0.17 14.80 -20.93
C GLU A 174 0.04 13.33 -20.57
N PHE A 175 -1.04 12.70 -20.14
CA PHE A 175 -1.18 11.26 -19.99
C PHE A 175 -2.12 10.73 -21.06
N THR A 176 -1.87 9.52 -21.49
CA THR A 176 -2.82 8.75 -22.30
C THR A 176 -3.32 7.59 -21.46
N VAL A 177 -4.61 7.57 -21.21
CA VAL A 177 -5.32 6.51 -20.50
C VAL A 177 -6.08 5.67 -21.49
N THR A 178 -5.79 4.36 -21.52
CA THR A 178 -6.57 3.40 -22.30
C THR A 178 -7.29 2.45 -21.34
N CYS A 179 -8.60 2.40 -21.42
CA CYS A 179 -9.46 1.63 -20.55
C CYS A 179 -10.72 1.20 -21.31
N ASN A 180 -11.14 -0.05 -21.15
CA ASN A 180 -12.34 -0.60 -21.82
C ASN A 180 -12.38 -0.36 -23.34
N GLY A 181 -11.23 -0.49 -24.03
CA GLY A 181 -11.09 -0.23 -25.45
C GLY A 181 -11.11 1.25 -25.88
N SER A 182 -11.35 2.18 -24.96
CA SER A 182 -11.32 3.62 -25.20
C SER A 182 -9.97 4.22 -24.81
N LYS A 183 -9.44 5.07 -25.69
CA LYS A 183 -8.17 5.79 -25.50
C LYS A 183 -8.44 7.29 -25.41
N ARG A 184 -8.01 7.93 -24.31
CA ARG A 184 -8.18 9.38 -24.12
C ARG A 184 -6.90 10.04 -23.63
N LYS A 185 -6.65 11.25 -24.06
CA LYS A 185 -5.58 12.11 -23.59
C LYS A 185 -6.07 13.01 -22.48
N ILE A 186 -5.30 13.12 -21.43
CA ILE A 186 -5.63 13.87 -20.22
C ILE A 186 -4.42 14.72 -19.84
N TYR A 187 -4.61 16.03 -19.74
CA TYR A 187 -3.60 16.90 -19.17
C TYR A 187 -3.82 16.98 -17.65
N GLY A 188 -2.99 16.30 -16.91
CA GLY A 188 -3.21 16.05 -15.48
C GLY A 188 -1.98 16.20 -14.60
N MET A 189 -2.23 16.18 -13.31
CA MET A 189 -1.19 16.14 -12.28
C MET A 189 -0.80 14.72 -11.94
N MET A 190 -1.79 13.84 -11.70
CA MET A 190 -1.54 12.44 -11.34
C MET A 190 -2.69 11.53 -11.76
N ILE A 191 -2.37 10.26 -11.88
CA ILE A 191 -3.34 9.18 -12.09
C ILE A 191 -2.98 8.05 -11.11
N ALA A 192 -3.94 7.68 -10.30
CA ALA A 192 -3.82 6.60 -9.31
C ALA A 192 -4.81 5.48 -9.60
N SER A 193 -4.41 4.26 -9.33
CA SER A 193 -5.21 3.04 -9.39
C SER A 193 -5.30 2.48 -7.97
N ALA A 194 -6.48 2.57 -7.39
CA ALA A 194 -6.75 2.19 -6.01
C ALA A 194 -7.49 0.86 -5.92
N ASN A 195 -7.05 0.00 -5.01
CA ASN A 195 -7.70 -1.23 -4.59
C ASN A 195 -8.21 -1.11 -3.13
N LEU A 196 -7.66 -0.16 -2.38
CA LEU A 196 -8.09 0.26 -1.05
C LEU A 196 -8.30 1.78 -1.02
N PRO A 197 -9.16 2.29 -0.11
CA PRO A 197 -9.60 3.70 -0.11
C PRO A 197 -8.49 4.74 0.06
N SER A 198 -7.49 4.47 0.90
CA SER A 198 -6.55 5.49 1.34
C SER A 198 -5.11 5.02 1.39
N TYR A 199 -4.17 5.97 1.29
CA TYR A 199 -2.73 5.78 1.43
C TYR A 199 -2.05 7.07 1.94
N GLY A 200 -0.73 7.02 2.14
CA GLY A 200 0.07 8.20 2.49
C GLY A 200 -0.33 8.87 3.81
N GLY A 201 -0.71 8.07 4.82
CA GLY A 201 -1.12 8.56 6.12
C GLY A 201 -2.59 9.00 6.18
N GLY A 202 -3.47 8.31 5.44
CA GLY A 202 -4.92 8.50 5.52
C GLY A 202 -5.52 9.40 4.43
N MET A 203 -4.79 9.68 3.35
CA MET A 203 -5.35 10.37 2.18
C MET A 203 -6.31 9.44 1.43
N LYS A 204 -7.61 9.70 1.50
CA LYS A 204 -8.67 8.91 0.87
C LYS A 204 -8.78 9.25 -0.61
N ILE A 205 -7.81 8.82 -1.42
CA ILE A 205 -7.74 9.16 -2.85
C ILE A 205 -8.88 8.56 -3.67
N ALA A 206 -9.40 7.42 -3.26
CA ALA A 206 -10.58 6.76 -3.83
C ALA A 206 -11.47 6.25 -2.69
N PRO A 207 -12.31 7.10 -2.07
CA PRO A 207 -13.03 6.80 -0.83
C PRO A 207 -13.89 5.54 -0.87
N ASP A 208 -14.41 5.20 -2.05
CA ASP A 208 -15.33 4.07 -2.27
C ASP A 208 -14.62 2.81 -2.78
N ALA A 209 -13.28 2.81 -2.87
CA ALA A 209 -12.52 1.66 -3.33
C ALA A 209 -12.70 0.44 -2.40
N SER A 210 -12.87 -0.74 -3.00
CA SER A 210 -13.11 -1.99 -2.27
C SER A 210 -12.23 -3.10 -2.80
N SER A 211 -11.40 -3.69 -1.94
CA SER A 211 -10.55 -4.83 -2.29
C SER A 211 -11.28 -6.17 -2.41
N THR A 212 -12.59 -6.18 -2.64
CA THR A 212 -13.40 -7.41 -2.73
C THR A 212 -14.40 -7.41 -3.88
N ASP A 213 -14.46 -6.36 -4.69
CA ASP A 213 -15.47 -6.20 -5.77
C ASP A 213 -14.92 -6.52 -7.17
N GLY A 214 -13.63 -6.87 -7.27
CA GLY A 214 -12.98 -7.23 -8.53
C GLY A 214 -12.75 -6.05 -9.47
N LEU A 215 -12.68 -4.82 -8.94
CA LEU A 215 -12.48 -3.59 -9.69
C LEU A 215 -11.33 -2.76 -9.11
N LEU A 216 -10.74 -1.90 -9.93
CA LEU A 216 -9.83 -0.84 -9.54
C LEU A 216 -10.56 0.49 -9.65
N ASP A 217 -10.46 1.33 -8.63
CA ASP A 217 -10.93 2.71 -8.66
C ASP A 217 -9.81 3.61 -9.17
N VAL A 218 -10.00 4.17 -10.35
CA VAL A 218 -9.01 5.06 -10.98
C VAL A 218 -9.34 6.49 -10.61
N CYS A 219 -8.43 7.15 -9.89
CA CYS A 219 -8.52 8.57 -9.57
C CYS A 219 -7.60 9.38 -10.51
N ILE A 220 -8.17 10.33 -11.22
CA ILE A 220 -7.47 11.26 -12.10
C ILE A 220 -7.57 12.66 -11.51
N ILE A 221 -6.43 13.25 -11.18
CA ILE A 221 -6.34 14.67 -10.82
C ILE A 221 -5.88 15.42 -12.07
N LYS A 222 -6.84 16.11 -12.70
CA LYS A 222 -6.61 16.95 -13.90
C LYS A 222 -5.78 18.18 -13.54
N LYS A 223 -5.31 18.88 -14.56
CA LYS A 223 -4.59 20.15 -14.38
C LYS A 223 -5.41 21.13 -13.55
N MET A 224 -4.80 21.68 -12.52
CA MET A 224 -5.33 22.79 -11.74
C MET A 224 -4.21 23.77 -11.36
N SER A 225 -4.57 24.99 -10.95
CA SER A 225 -3.59 25.94 -10.44
C SER A 225 -3.04 25.49 -9.09
N LYS A 226 -1.82 25.92 -8.75
CA LYS A 226 -1.20 25.59 -7.43
C LYS A 226 -2.07 26.09 -6.27
N MET A 227 -2.66 27.27 -6.39
CA MET A 227 -3.58 27.81 -5.38
C MET A 227 -4.84 26.98 -5.24
N HIS A 228 -5.38 26.45 -6.36
CA HIS A 228 -6.52 25.56 -6.32
C HIS A 228 -6.15 24.23 -5.67
N PHE A 229 -5.00 23.65 -6.02
CA PHE A 229 -4.49 22.41 -5.38
C PHE A 229 -4.37 22.56 -3.86
N ILE A 230 -3.81 23.68 -3.36
CA ILE A 230 -3.69 23.94 -1.91
C ILE A 230 -5.05 23.94 -1.21
N LYS A 231 -6.13 24.39 -1.90
CA LYS A 231 -7.49 24.38 -1.35
C LYS A 231 -8.14 22.99 -1.39
N VAL A 232 -7.81 22.18 -2.41
CA VAL A 232 -8.39 20.84 -2.62
C VAL A 232 -7.64 19.78 -1.81
N PHE A 233 -6.31 19.88 -1.70
CA PHE A 233 -5.47 18.87 -1.05
C PHE A 233 -5.90 18.50 0.38
N PRO A 234 -6.23 19.43 1.28
CA PRO A 234 -6.72 19.04 2.62
C PRO A 234 -8.01 18.22 2.60
N LYS A 235 -8.86 18.42 1.59
CA LYS A 235 -10.12 17.69 1.46
C LYS A 235 -9.94 16.20 1.16
N VAL A 236 -8.72 15.78 0.70
CA VAL A 236 -8.42 14.37 0.42
C VAL A 236 -8.49 13.50 1.68
N PHE A 237 -8.18 14.06 2.85
CA PHE A 237 -8.25 13.32 4.12
C PHE A 237 -9.70 13.00 4.55
N GLU A 238 -10.66 13.78 4.05
CA GLU A 238 -12.10 13.55 4.27
C GLU A 238 -12.76 12.83 3.08
N GLY A 239 -12.03 12.64 1.96
CA GLY A 239 -12.58 12.11 0.71
C GLY A 239 -13.37 13.15 -0.11
N LYS A 240 -13.51 14.39 0.36
CA LYS A 240 -14.31 15.46 -0.29
C LYS A 240 -13.61 16.14 -1.48
N HIS A 241 -12.39 15.74 -1.81
CA HIS A 241 -11.71 16.21 -3.03
C HIS A 241 -12.41 15.68 -4.29
N THR A 242 -13.17 14.58 -4.18
CA THR A 242 -13.96 14.00 -5.27
C THR A 242 -15.07 14.91 -5.78
N ASP A 243 -15.49 15.90 -4.99
CA ASP A 243 -16.47 16.92 -5.39
C ASP A 243 -15.88 18.00 -6.32
N ASP A 244 -14.55 18.01 -6.48
CA ASP A 244 -13.87 19.00 -7.34
C ASP A 244 -13.98 18.62 -8.82
N PRO A 245 -14.35 19.53 -9.72
CA PRO A 245 -14.50 19.24 -11.15
C PRO A 245 -13.19 18.81 -11.86
N ASN A 246 -12.04 19.07 -11.23
CA ASN A 246 -10.74 18.61 -11.74
C ASN A 246 -10.36 17.21 -11.22
N VAL A 247 -11.19 16.57 -10.38
CA VAL A 247 -11.02 15.20 -9.92
C VAL A 247 -12.05 14.32 -10.61
N GLU A 248 -11.61 13.21 -11.14
CA GLU A 248 -12.47 12.23 -11.80
C GLU A 248 -12.16 10.85 -11.23
N ILE A 249 -13.21 10.12 -10.83
CA ILE A 249 -13.08 8.72 -10.40
C ILE A 249 -13.95 7.85 -11.28
N PHE A 250 -13.41 6.71 -11.71
CA PHE A 250 -14.15 5.67 -12.42
C PHE A 250 -13.57 4.30 -12.09
N ARG A 251 -14.36 3.25 -12.33
CA ARG A 251 -13.98 1.86 -12.05
C ARG A 251 -13.63 1.11 -13.32
N THR A 252 -12.63 0.24 -13.22
CA THR A 252 -12.21 -0.62 -14.33
C THR A 252 -11.54 -1.89 -13.83
N LYS A 253 -11.50 -2.92 -14.66
CA LYS A 253 -10.68 -4.11 -14.40
C LYS A 253 -9.25 -3.95 -14.90
N GLU A 254 -9.04 -3.07 -15.88
CA GLU A 254 -7.73 -2.86 -16.49
C GLU A 254 -7.62 -1.43 -17.02
N MET A 255 -6.44 -0.85 -16.87
CA MET A 255 -6.05 0.44 -17.41
C MET A 255 -4.60 0.39 -17.89
N LYS A 256 -4.35 0.88 -19.12
CA LYS A 256 -3.00 1.22 -19.58
C LYS A 256 -2.77 2.70 -19.45
N LEU A 257 -1.65 3.07 -18.83
CA LEU A 257 -1.21 4.44 -18.64
C LEU A 257 0.09 4.70 -19.41
N GLU A 258 0.08 5.74 -20.23
CA GLU A 258 1.22 6.17 -21.05
C GLU A 258 1.44 7.68 -20.89
N SER A 259 2.67 8.14 -21.02
CA SER A 259 3.03 9.55 -21.11
C SER A 259 4.30 9.73 -21.92
N ASN A 260 4.45 10.87 -22.61
CA ASN A 260 5.72 11.25 -23.23
C ASN A 260 6.77 11.65 -22.18
N TYR A 261 6.36 11.88 -20.95
CA TYR A 261 7.23 12.13 -19.80
C TYR A 261 7.51 10.82 -19.05
N LYS A 262 8.78 10.59 -18.68
CA LYS A 262 9.21 9.34 -18.02
C LYS A 262 8.89 9.36 -16.52
N PHE A 263 7.61 9.44 -16.17
CA PHE A 263 7.19 9.31 -14.79
C PHE A 263 7.49 7.93 -14.23
N SER A 264 7.91 7.90 -12.96
CA SER A 264 7.94 6.67 -12.16
C SER A 264 6.53 6.21 -11.80
N VAL A 265 6.38 4.90 -11.61
CA VAL A 265 5.20 4.26 -11.02
C VAL A 265 5.59 3.74 -9.66
N PHE A 266 4.86 4.16 -8.65
CA PHE A 266 4.97 3.65 -7.29
C PHE A 266 3.72 2.85 -6.92
N ALA A 267 3.91 1.81 -6.12
CA ALA A 267 2.83 1.00 -5.58
C ALA A 267 3.09 0.71 -4.10
N ASP A 268 2.13 0.98 -3.23
CA ASP A 268 2.25 0.85 -1.77
C ASP A 268 3.51 1.56 -1.19
N GLY A 269 3.95 2.65 -1.85
CA GLY A 269 5.14 3.42 -1.48
C GLY A 269 6.45 2.93 -2.09
N GLU A 270 6.47 1.80 -2.81
CA GLU A 270 7.65 1.21 -3.44
C GLU A 270 7.73 1.53 -4.94
N TYR A 271 8.93 1.79 -5.43
CA TYR A 271 9.19 2.00 -6.86
C TYR A 271 9.00 0.69 -7.63
N ILE A 272 8.22 0.72 -8.71
CA ILE A 272 7.96 -0.46 -9.54
C ILE A 272 8.62 -0.35 -10.90
N CYS A 273 8.28 0.68 -11.68
CA CYS A 273 8.77 0.86 -13.05
C CYS A 273 8.62 2.33 -13.49
N LYS A 274 8.94 2.59 -14.75
CA LYS A 274 8.54 3.85 -15.42
C LYS A 274 7.41 3.58 -16.39
N LEU A 275 6.62 4.63 -16.69
CA LEU A 275 5.62 4.56 -17.75
C LEU A 275 6.27 4.19 -19.10
N PRO A 276 5.58 3.44 -19.99
CA PRO A 276 4.19 3.00 -19.89
C PRO A 276 3.98 1.84 -18.91
N ALA A 277 2.78 1.75 -18.31
CA ALA A 277 2.41 0.67 -17.41
C ALA A 277 0.96 0.24 -17.61
N VAL A 278 0.69 -1.03 -17.38
CA VAL A 278 -0.65 -1.62 -17.37
C VAL A 278 -0.99 -1.95 -15.92
N PHE A 279 -2.13 -1.47 -15.45
CA PHE A 279 -2.69 -1.76 -14.13
C PHE A 279 -3.94 -2.61 -14.32
N LYS A 280 -4.05 -3.72 -13.64
CA LYS A 280 -5.24 -4.58 -13.72
C LYS A 280 -5.52 -5.28 -12.41
N ILE A 281 -6.74 -5.78 -12.24
CA ILE A 281 -7.06 -6.72 -11.17
C ILE A 281 -6.28 -8.01 -11.41
N ALA A 282 -5.59 -8.47 -10.39
CA ALA A 282 -4.86 -9.74 -10.44
C ALA A 282 -5.83 -10.92 -10.58
N PRO A 283 -5.45 -11.99 -11.32
CA PRO A 283 -6.27 -13.20 -11.41
C PRO A 283 -6.26 -14.03 -10.13
N VAL A 284 -5.50 -13.62 -9.14
CA VAL A 284 -5.32 -14.30 -7.83
C VAL A 284 -5.70 -13.36 -6.69
N LYS A 285 -6.02 -13.93 -5.55
CA LYS A 285 -6.37 -13.20 -4.32
C LYS A 285 -5.33 -13.43 -3.22
N LEU A 286 -5.40 -12.61 -2.19
CA LEU A 286 -4.59 -12.72 -0.99
C LEU A 286 -5.49 -13.00 0.21
N ASN A 287 -5.16 -14.02 0.99
CA ASN A 287 -5.79 -14.25 2.29
C ASN A 287 -5.16 -13.34 3.34
N PHE A 288 -5.95 -12.55 4.04
CA PHE A 288 -5.45 -11.62 5.05
C PHE A 288 -6.16 -11.80 6.38
N LEU A 289 -5.40 -11.80 7.49
CA LEU A 289 -5.93 -11.87 8.86
C LEU A 289 -6.50 -10.50 9.26
N VAL A 290 -7.78 -10.44 9.54
CA VAL A 290 -8.50 -9.21 9.87
C VAL A 290 -9.29 -9.36 11.18
N PRO A 291 -9.70 -8.25 11.84
CA PRO A 291 -10.62 -8.32 12.96
C PRO A 291 -11.94 -9.02 12.60
N ALA A 292 -12.54 -9.74 13.56
CA ALA A 292 -13.81 -10.46 13.34
C ALA A 292 -15.03 -9.54 13.09
N SER A 293 -14.89 -8.25 13.33
CA SER A 293 -15.96 -7.23 13.24
C SER A 293 -15.85 -6.31 12.02
N LEU A 294 -15.26 -6.81 10.94
CA LEU A 294 -15.20 -6.07 9.66
C LEU A 294 -16.22 -6.60 8.66
#